data_3d2b5a67f7bfde3d85c8682673fd8358
#
_entry.id   3d2b5a67f7bfde3d85c8682673fd8358
#
_cell.length_a   1.000
_cell.length_b   1.000
_cell.length_c   1.000
_cell.angle_alpha   90.00
_cell.angle_beta   90.00
_cell.angle_gamma   90.00
#
_symmetry.space_group_name_H-M   'P 1'
#
loop_
_entity.id
_entity.type
_entity.pdbx_description
1 polymer ?
#
loop_
_entity_poly.entity_id
_entity_poly.type
_entity_poly.pdbx_seq_one_letter_code
_entity_poly.pdbx_strand_id
1 'polypeptide(L)'
;VLNHPMSFSKAAVLSEPISGRQMTVWTDMPGVQFYAGGAINTTIPGRSGSPYPKYGGLCLETQFPPDAVNRPDFTSPILCPGQTYQHETIFEFSVSD
;
A
#
# COMPACT_ATOMS: atom_id res chain seq x y z
N VAL A 1 -0.19 -0.86 11.26
CA VAL A 1 0.64 -2.06 11.49
C VAL A 1 -0.20 -3.29 11.25
N LEU A 2 0.35 -4.27 10.58
CA LEU A 2 -0.32 -5.53 10.28
C LEU A 2 -0.28 -6.50 11.47
N ASN A 3 -1.24 -7.44 11.51
CA ASN A 3 -1.34 -8.42 12.60
C ASN A 3 -0.17 -9.43 12.63
N HIS A 4 0.48 -9.64 11.48
CA HIS A 4 1.61 -10.54 11.30
C HIS A 4 2.78 -9.82 10.63
N PRO A 5 3.39 -8.83 11.32
CA PRO A 5 4.50 -8.07 10.75
C PRO A 5 5.67 -8.99 10.40
N MET A 6 6.34 -8.73 9.27
CA MET A 6 7.47 -9.51 8.77
C MET A 6 7.14 -10.98 8.42
N SER A 7 5.86 -11.31 8.26
CA SER A 7 5.40 -12.61 7.79
C SER A 7 4.50 -12.43 6.57
N PHE A 8 4.80 -13.10 5.47
CA PHE A 8 4.03 -12.98 4.23
C PHE A 8 2.58 -13.39 4.47
N SER A 9 1.67 -12.44 4.37
CA SER A 9 0.26 -12.61 4.71
C SER A 9 -0.62 -11.62 3.95
N LYS A 10 -1.93 -11.89 3.97
CA LYS A 10 -2.91 -10.97 3.40
C LYS A 10 -2.99 -9.71 4.26
N ALA A 11 -2.67 -8.58 3.64
CA ALA A 11 -2.60 -7.27 4.29
C ALA A 11 -3.89 -6.45 4.12
N ALA A 12 -4.50 -6.50 2.94
CA ALA A 12 -5.68 -5.71 2.62
C ALA A 12 -6.50 -6.34 1.50
N VAL A 13 -7.78 -6.01 1.47
CA VAL A 13 -8.67 -6.27 0.34
C VAL A 13 -9.38 -4.97 -0.01
N LEU A 14 -9.32 -4.59 -1.27
CA LEU A 14 -10.08 -3.50 -1.84
C LEU A 14 -11.13 -4.09 -2.78
N SER A 15 -12.40 -3.73 -2.59
CA SER A 15 -13.51 -4.18 -3.43
C SER A 15 -14.33 -3.00 -3.92
N GLU A 16 -14.75 -3.05 -5.17
CA GLU A 16 -15.66 -2.09 -5.77
C GLU A 16 -16.96 -2.84 -6.13
N PRO A 17 -18.08 -2.56 -5.42
CA PRO A 17 -19.26 -3.42 -5.48
C PRO A 17 -20.08 -3.29 -6.77
N ILE A 18 -19.93 -2.20 -7.53
CA ILE A 18 -20.71 -2.01 -8.77
C ILE A 18 -20.13 -2.86 -9.91
N SER A 19 -18.82 -2.88 -10.06
CA SER A 19 -18.14 -3.65 -11.10
C SER A 19 -17.69 -5.04 -10.63
N GLY A 20 -17.77 -5.33 -9.33
CA GLY A 20 -17.24 -6.54 -8.72
C GLY A 20 -15.69 -6.61 -8.66
N ARG A 21 -15.00 -5.57 -9.11
CA ARG A 21 -13.52 -5.58 -9.12
C ARG A 21 -12.98 -5.65 -7.71
N GLN A 22 -11.98 -6.52 -7.53
CA GLN A 22 -11.32 -6.72 -6.26
C GLN A 22 -9.81 -6.73 -6.44
N MET A 23 -9.09 -6.16 -5.49
CA MET A 23 -7.65 -6.27 -5.37
C MET A 23 -7.30 -6.75 -3.96
N THR A 24 -6.59 -7.86 -3.87
CA THR A 24 -6.01 -8.35 -2.62
C THR A 24 -4.53 -8.02 -2.58
N VAL A 25 -4.08 -7.47 -1.46
CA VAL A 25 -2.67 -7.15 -1.22
C VAL A 25 -2.09 -8.14 -0.24
N TRP A 26 -1.02 -8.81 -0.66
CA TRP A 26 -0.23 -9.72 0.17
C TRP A 26 1.15 -9.14 0.35
N THR A 27 1.71 -9.21 1.55
CA THR A 27 3.06 -8.68 1.80
C THR A 27 3.68 -9.29 3.05
N ASP A 28 5.00 -9.27 3.11
CA ASP A 28 5.79 -9.54 4.32
C ASP A 28 6.19 -8.25 5.06
N MET A 29 5.81 -7.08 4.53
CA MET A 29 6.05 -5.80 5.18
C MET A 29 5.22 -5.65 6.46
N PRO A 30 5.72 -4.91 7.47
CA PRO A 30 5.05 -4.78 8.76
C PRO A 30 3.83 -3.85 8.75
N GLY A 31 3.61 -3.08 7.69
CA GLY A 31 2.53 -2.12 7.60
C GLY A 31 2.04 -1.85 6.18
N VAL A 32 0.84 -1.30 6.09
CA VAL A 32 0.26 -0.76 4.86
C VAL A 32 -0.26 0.64 5.16
N GLN A 33 0.17 1.63 4.37
CA GLN A 33 -0.36 2.98 4.41
C GLN A 33 -1.50 3.11 3.41
N PHE A 34 -2.66 3.52 3.89
CA PHE A 34 -3.79 3.88 3.04
C PHE A 34 -3.78 5.38 2.74
N TYR A 35 -3.83 5.73 1.46
CA TYR A 35 -3.97 7.11 1.01
C TYR A 35 -5.15 7.23 0.05
N ALA A 36 -6.15 8.02 0.41
CA ALA A 36 -7.41 8.14 -0.33
C ALA A 36 -7.37 9.19 -1.46
N GLY A 37 -6.21 9.75 -1.77
CA GLY A 37 -6.11 10.73 -2.86
C GLY A 37 -6.63 12.13 -2.51
N GLY A 38 -6.70 12.49 -1.22
CA GLY A 38 -7.26 13.77 -0.77
C GLY A 38 -6.46 15.01 -1.20
N ALA A 39 -5.17 14.87 -1.52
CA ALA A 39 -4.32 15.95 -2.02
C ALA A 39 -4.18 15.92 -3.56
N ILE A 40 -4.74 14.93 -4.24
CA ILE A 40 -4.74 14.90 -5.71
C ILE A 40 -5.66 16.01 -6.21
N ASN A 41 -5.16 16.88 -7.05
CA ASN A 41 -5.92 17.90 -7.75
C ASN A 41 -5.02 18.50 -8.84
N THR A 42 -4.83 17.78 -9.94
CA THR A 42 -3.95 18.22 -11.01
C THR A 42 -4.71 19.10 -11.99
N THR A 43 -4.01 20.10 -12.57
CA THR A 43 -4.51 20.92 -13.67
C THR A 43 -3.95 20.45 -15.01
N ILE A 44 -2.86 19.67 -14.98
CA ILE A 44 -2.21 19.13 -16.16
C ILE A 44 -2.85 17.76 -16.46
N PRO A 45 -3.24 17.50 -17.73
CA PRO A 45 -3.78 16.21 -18.12
C PRO A 45 -2.79 15.07 -17.86
N GLY A 46 -3.30 13.99 -17.29
CA GLY A 46 -2.56 12.74 -17.11
C GLY A 46 -2.58 11.89 -18.40
N ARG A 47 -2.20 10.62 -18.25
CA ARG A 47 -2.10 9.64 -19.35
C ARG A 47 -3.42 9.45 -20.12
N SER A 48 -4.56 9.60 -19.47
CA SER A 48 -5.88 9.51 -20.10
C SER A 48 -6.31 10.77 -20.86
N GLY A 49 -5.50 11.83 -20.88
CA GLY A 49 -5.84 13.12 -21.48
C GLY A 49 -6.70 14.03 -20.61
N SER A 50 -6.98 13.62 -19.37
CA SER A 50 -7.76 14.40 -18.41
C SER A 50 -6.96 14.63 -17.11
N PRO A 51 -7.20 15.75 -16.40
CA PRO A 51 -6.65 15.95 -15.07
C PRO A 51 -7.17 14.91 -14.07
N TYR A 52 -6.38 14.64 -13.02
CA TYR A 52 -6.80 13.78 -11.94
C TYR A 52 -7.51 14.60 -10.85
N PRO A 53 -8.78 14.31 -10.56
CA PRO A 53 -9.53 15.03 -9.54
C PRO A 53 -9.15 14.56 -8.13
N LYS A 54 -9.49 15.37 -7.14
CA LYS A 54 -9.42 14.97 -5.73
C LYS A 54 -10.21 13.67 -5.52
N TYR A 55 -9.60 12.75 -4.80
CA TYR A 55 -10.11 11.38 -4.60
C TYR A 55 -10.27 10.55 -5.89
N GLY A 56 -9.57 10.94 -6.96
CA GLY A 56 -9.59 10.20 -8.23
C GLY A 56 -8.83 8.88 -8.25
N GLY A 57 -8.19 8.54 -7.13
CA GLY A 57 -7.47 7.28 -6.94
C GLY A 57 -7.10 7.09 -5.47
N LEU A 58 -6.62 5.90 -5.15
CA LEU A 58 -6.13 5.58 -3.81
C LEU A 58 -4.83 4.77 -3.90
N CYS A 59 -4.09 4.74 -2.81
CA CYS A 59 -2.88 3.92 -2.67
C CYS A 59 -2.99 2.99 -1.48
N LEU A 60 -2.44 1.78 -1.63
CA LEU A 60 -2.14 0.84 -0.54
C LEU A 60 -0.63 0.60 -0.59
N GLU A 61 0.10 1.25 0.31
CA GLU A 61 1.56 1.32 0.29
C GLU A 61 2.13 0.39 1.36
N THR A 62 2.71 -0.73 0.94
CA THR A 62 3.35 -1.67 1.84
C THR A 62 4.70 -1.13 2.28
N GLN A 63 4.91 -0.99 3.60
CA GLN A 63 6.06 -0.27 4.15
C GLN A 63 6.29 -0.56 5.62
N PHE A 64 7.43 -0.11 6.15
CA PHE A 64 7.57 0.10 7.59
C PHE A 64 6.66 1.24 8.04
N PRO A 65 6.11 1.19 9.28
CA PRO A 65 5.28 2.28 9.79
C PRO A 65 6.02 3.63 9.73
N PRO A 66 5.32 4.74 9.42
CA PRO A 66 5.91 6.07 9.51
C PRO A 66 6.56 6.30 10.87
N ASP A 67 7.70 6.99 10.88
CA ASP A 67 8.50 7.29 12.07
C ASP A 67 9.03 6.05 12.83
N ALA A 68 9.06 4.88 12.19
CA ALA A 68 9.50 3.64 12.84
C ALA A 68 10.94 3.71 13.38
N VAL A 69 11.81 4.54 12.78
CA VAL A 69 13.19 4.74 13.25
C VAL A 69 13.25 5.32 14.67
N ASN A 70 12.26 6.10 15.07
CA ASN A 70 12.15 6.73 16.40
C ASN A 70 11.21 5.97 17.35
N ARG A 71 10.60 4.88 16.89
CA ARG A 71 9.58 4.15 17.62
C ARG A 71 10.06 2.73 17.95
N PRO A 72 10.55 2.49 19.18
CA PRO A 72 11.07 1.18 19.57
C PRO A 72 10.00 0.08 19.64
N ASP A 73 8.74 0.44 19.68
CA ASP A 73 7.58 -0.45 19.64
C ASP A 73 7.24 -0.93 18.22
N PHE A 74 7.85 -0.34 17.18
CA PHE A 74 7.69 -0.77 15.80
C PHE A 74 8.89 -1.62 15.33
N THR A 75 8.65 -2.43 14.30
CA THR A 75 9.74 -3.12 13.59
C THR A 75 10.72 -2.08 13.06
N SER A 76 12.02 -2.26 13.36
CA SER A 76 13.06 -1.32 12.95
C SER A 76 13.24 -1.28 11.43
N PRO A 77 13.26 -0.11 10.80
CA PRO A 77 13.51 0.05 9.37
C PRO A 77 15.01 0.15 9.04
N ILE A 78 15.90 0.06 10.06
CA ILE A 78 17.33 0.27 9.89
C ILE A 78 17.96 -0.91 9.18
N LEU A 79 18.68 -0.63 8.10
CA LEU A 79 19.53 -1.58 7.39
C LEU A 79 21.01 -1.29 7.73
N CYS A 80 21.67 -2.25 8.37
CA CYS A 80 23.09 -2.13 8.69
C CYS A 80 23.97 -2.63 7.55
N PRO A 81 25.25 -2.18 7.47
CA PRO A 81 26.21 -2.72 6.51
C PRO A 81 26.28 -4.25 6.60
N GLY A 82 26.27 -4.92 5.44
CA GLY A 82 26.28 -6.38 5.36
C GLY A 82 24.92 -7.06 5.43
N GLN A 83 23.84 -6.33 5.77
CA GLN A 83 22.47 -6.83 5.71
C GLN A 83 21.87 -6.65 4.32
N THR A 84 20.92 -7.50 3.98
CA THR A 84 20.15 -7.41 2.73
C THR A 84 18.72 -6.98 3.03
N TYR A 85 18.22 -5.96 2.32
CA TYR A 85 16.81 -5.61 2.26
C TYR A 85 16.15 -6.43 1.15
N GLN A 86 15.18 -7.25 1.51
CA GLN A 86 14.40 -8.04 0.56
C GLN A 86 12.99 -8.22 1.11
N HIS A 87 12.01 -7.73 0.38
CA HIS A 87 10.59 -7.85 0.71
C HIS A 87 9.77 -8.18 -0.53
N GLU A 88 8.61 -8.76 -0.31
CA GLU A 88 7.69 -9.12 -1.38
C GLU A 88 6.31 -8.50 -1.13
N THR A 89 5.72 -7.97 -2.19
CA THR A 89 4.34 -7.53 -2.23
C THR A 89 3.68 -8.05 -3.50
N ILE A 90 2.51 -8.68 -3.35
CA ILE A 90 1.69 -9.18 -4.47
C ILE A 90 0.36 -8.44 -4.48
N PHE A 91 0.00 -7.90 -5.63
CA PHE A 91 -1.33 -7.38 -5.92
C PHE A 91 -2.07 -8.41 -6.78
N GLU A 92 -3.06 -9.06 -6.19
CA GLU A 92 -3.90 -10.05 -6.84
C GLU A 92 -5.21 -9.40 -7.26
N PHE A 93 -5.50 -9.43 -8.57
CA PHE A 93 -6.71 -8.83 -9.13
C PHE A 93 -7.73 -9.91 -9.48
N SER A 94 -8.98 -9.66 -9.12
CA SER A 94 -10.11 -10.55 -9.41
C SER A 94 -11.39 -9.78 -9.66
N VAL A 95 -12.42 -10.49 -10.06
CA VAL A 95 -13.80 -9.99 -10.15
C VAL A 95 -14.64 -10.95 -9.32
N SER A 96 -15.39 -10.39 -8.36
CA SER A 96 -16.39 -11.17 -7.62
C SER A 96 -17.67 -11.24 -8.44
N ASP A 97 -18.25 -12.44 -8.50
CA ASP A 97 -19.56 -12.66 -9.08
C ASP A 97 -20.67 -11.98 -8.25
#